data_130c795020efa6ce734168a4ee153052
#
_entry.id   130c795020efa6ce734168a4ee153052
#
_cell.length_a   1.000
_cell.length_b   1.000
_cell.length_c   1.000
_cell.angle_alpha   90.00
_cell.angle_beta   90.00
_cell.angle_gamma   90.00
#
_symmetry.space_group_name_H-M   'P 1'
#
loop_
_entity.id
_entity.type
_entity.pdbx_description
1 polymer ?
#
loop_
_entity_poly.entity_id
_entity_poly.type
_entity_poly.pdbx_seq_one_letter_code
_entity_poly.pdbx_strand_id
1 'polypeptide(L)'
;MKVHNAAARHAAHLEADMMQRAGILVMWTVYDHPLDFPLHFVVRRHFVKRDAGPMAAHIGSLCQPLEEAREQIPQYATWMHREPNDDPSIVETWL
;
A
#
# COMPACT_ATOMS: atom_id res chain seq x y z
N MET A 1 -2.67 -0.92 -12.57
CA MET A 1 -2.05 -0.06 -11.54
C MET A 1 -1.16 0.97 -12.21
N LYS A 2 -1.24 2.21 -11.80
CA LYS A 2 -0.34 3.26 -12.29
C LYS A 2 0.89 3.36 -11.41
N VAL A 3 2.06 3.59 -12.04
CA VAL A 3 3.29 3.94 -11.34
C VAL A 3 3.20 5.39 -10.92
N HIS A 4 3.70 5.74 -9.72
CA HIS A 4 3.73 7.13 -9.31
C HIS A 4 5.11 7.58 -8.84
N ASN A 5 5.33 8.87 -8.95
CA ASN A 5 6.53 9.60 -8.49
C ASN A 5 6.23 10.33 -7.17
N ALA A 6 7.11 11.21 -6.74
CA ALA A 6 6.95 11.96 -5.49
C ALA A 6 5.67 12.80 -5.43
N ALA A 7 5.25 13.41 -6.54
CA ALA A 7 4.00 14.18 -6.59
C ALA A 7 2.80 13.28 -6.42
N ALA A 8 2.80 12.11 -7.07
CA ALA A 8 1.74 11.12 -6.93
C ALA A 8 1.71 10.53 -5.52
N ARG A 9 2.88 10.39 -4.85
CA ARG A 9 2.94 9.99 -3.44
C ARG A 9 2.19 10.98 -2.57
N HIS A 10 2.39 12.27 -2.77
CA HIS A 10 1.66 13.30 -2.03
C HIS A 10 0.15 13.17 -2.25
N ALA A 11 -0.28 13.02 -3.49
CA ALA A 11 -1.69 12.83 -3.82
C ALA A 11 -2.26 11.55 -3.18
N ALA A 12 -1.48 10.47 -3.15
CA ALA A 12 -1.88 9.22 -2.51
C ALA A 12 -2.08 9.39 -0.99
N HIS A 13 -1.20 10.17 -0.34
CA HIS A 13 -1.33 10.45 1.09
C HIS A 13 -2.58 11.32 1.38
N LEU A 14 -2.87 12.30 0.54
CA LEU A 14 -4.07 13.11 0.67
C LEU A 14 -5.34 12.27 0.51
N GLU A 15 -5.36 11.38 -0.47
CA GLU A 15 -6.49 10.48 -0.68
C GLU A 15 -6.69 9.55 0.53
N ALA A 16 -5.62 8.98 1.05
CA ALA A 16 -5.68 8.14 2.25
C ALA A 16 -6.23 8.90 3.45
N ASP A 17 -5.80 10.16 3.64
CA ASP A 17 -6.29 11.01 4.71
C ASP A 17 -7.80 11.27 4.57
N MET A 18 -8.27 11.57 3.36
CA MET A 18 -9.69 11.76 3.09
C MET A 18 -10.50 10.49 3.38
N MET A 19 -9.99 9.33 2.99
CA MET A 19 -10.66 8.05 3.23
C MET A 19 -10.77 7.76 4.73
N GLN A 20 -9.70 8.00 5.49
CA GLN A 20 -9.71 7.81 6.94
C GLN A 20 -10.71 8.73 7.63
N ARG A 21 -10.80 9.98 7.20
CA ARG A 21 -11.80 10.94 7.71
C ARG A 21 -13.22 10.48 7.42
N ALA A 22 -13.43 9.75 6.34
CA ALA A 22 -14.72 9.15 6.01
C ALA A 22 -14.99 7.83 6.73
N GLY A 23 -14.11 7.40 7.64
CA GLY A 23 -14.27 6.15 8.38
C GLY A 23 -13.84 4.91 7.63
N ILE A 24 -13.05 5.06 6.57
CA ILE A 24 -12.56 3.96 5.74
C ILE A 24 -11.15 3.61 6.20
N LEU A 25 -10.91 2.34 6.51
CA LEU A 25 -9.58 1.87 6.86
C LEU A 25 -8.69 1.84 5.62
N VAL A 26 -7.48 2.37 5.71
CA VAL A 26 -6.50 2.33 4.64
C VAL A 26 -5.35 1.43 5.07
N MET A 27 -5.09 0.38 4.27
CA MET A 27 -3.96 -0.52 4.47
C MET A 27 -2.95 -0.30 3.36
N TRP A 28 -1.67 -0.23 3.74
CA TRP A 28 -0.55 -0.13 2.81
C TRP A 28 0.18 -1.46 2.81
N THR A 29 0.17 -2.15 1.69
CA THR A 29 0.79 -3.47 1.56
C THR A 29 2.02 -3.39 0.67
N VAL A 30 3.13 -3.93 1.15
CA VAL A 30 4.39 -4.01 0.40
C VAL A 30 4.57 -5.43 -0.10
N TYR A 31 4.71 -5.57 -1.41
CA TYR A 31 4.95 -6.84 -2.09
C TYR A 31 6.39 -6.92 -2.57
N ASP A 32 7.01 -8.09 -2.42
CA ASP A 32 8.36 -8.38 -2.90
C ASP A 32 8.27 -9.07 -4.26
N HIS A 33 8.55 -8.31 -5.32
CA HIS A 33 8.62 -8.83 -6.69
C HIS A 33 7.43 -9.72 -7.05
N PRO A 34 6.19 -9.22 -6.94
CA PRO A 34 5.00 -10.02 -7.26
C PRO A 34 4.97 -10.40 -8.75
N LEU A 35 4.15 -11.39 -9.10
CA LEU A 35 4.10 -11.93 -10.46
C LEU A 35 3.79 -10.87 -11.51
N ASP A 36 2.95 -9.89 -11.19
CA ASP A 36 2.59 -8.81 -12.12
C ASP A 36 3.69 -7.74 -12.27
N PHE A 37 4.62 -7.65 -11.32
CA PHE A 37 5.75 -6.73 -11.37
C PHE A 37 7.02 -7.40 -10.82
N PRO A 38 7.60 -8.35 -11.57
CA PRO A 38 8.65 -9.22 -11.04
C PRO A 38 10.00 -8.55 -10.80
N LEU A 39 10.17 -7.28 -11.21
CA LEU A 39 11.44 -6.56 -11.06
C LEU A 39 11.42 -5.52 -9.95
N HIS A 40 10.32 -5.42 -9.19
CA HIS A 40 10.14 -4.33 -8.22
C HIS A 40 9.50 -4.80 -6.92
N PHE A 41 9.76 -4.05 -5.84
CA PHE A 41 8.85 -4.01 -4.72
C PHE A 41 7.65 -3.16 -5.12
N VAL A 42 6.45 -3.56 -4.70
CA VAL A 42 5.23 -2.86 -5.05
C VAL A 42 4.51 -2.44 -3.77
N VAL A 43 4.12 -1.19 -3.69
CA VAL A 43 3.29 -0.70 -2.60
C VAL A 43 1.88 -0.47 -3.13
N ARG A 44 0.90 -1.12 -2.53
CA ARG A 44 -0.52 -0.95 -2.87
C ARG A 44 -1.30 -0.53 -1.64
N ARG A 45 -2.24 0.39 -1.86
CA ARG A 45 -3.23 0.74 -0.83
C ARG A 45 -4.48 -0.09 -1.04
N HIS A 46 -5.08 -0.52 0.07
CA HIS A 46 -6.38 -1.17 0.07
C HIS A 46 -7.31 -0.37 0.98
N PHE A 47 -8.51 -0.11 0.50
CA PHE A 47 -9.53 0.58 1.25
C PHE A 47 -10.52 -0.45 1.77
N VAL A 48 -10.74 -0.48 3.08
CA VAL A 48 -11.66 -1.43 3.72
C VAL A 48 -12.80 -0.65 4.32
N LYS A 49 -13.97 -0.78 3.71
CA LYS A 49 -15.21 -0.21 4.21
C LYS A 49 -15.90 -1.19 5.16
N ARG A 50 -16.66 -0.64 6.09
CA ARG A 50 -17.55 -1.45 6.92
C ARG A 50 -18.52 -2.19 5.99
N ASP A 51 -18.73 -3.49 6.24
CA ASP A 51 -19.66 -4.33 5.49
C ASP A 51 -19.29 -4.56 4.01
N ALA A 52 -18.04 -4.27 3.63
CA ALA A 52 -17.54 -4.53 2.28
C ALA A 52 -16.12 -5.12 2.36
N GLY A 53 -15.75 -5.89 1.35
CA GLY A 53 -14.40 -6.42 1.24
C GLY A 53 -13.37 -5.34 0.87
N PRO A 54 -12.07 -5.68 0.96
CA PRO A 54 -11.02 -4.75 0.57
C PRO A 54 -11.10 -4.40 -0.93
N MET A 55 -10.84 -3.11 -1.23
CA MET A 55 -10.72 -2.64 -2.61
C MET A 55 -9.33 -2.04 -2.81
N ALA A 56 -8.64 -2.51 -3.84
CA ALA A 56 -7.33 -1.96 -4.20
C ALA A 56 -7.48 -0.57 -4.81
N ALA A 57 -6.60 0.35 -4.43
CA ALA A 57 -6.51 1.65 -5.08
C ALA A 57 -5.99 1.50 -6.52
N HIS A 58 -6.34 2.44 -7.39
CA HIS A 58 -5.88 2.45 -8.77
C HIS A 58 -4.40 2.79 -8.92
N ILE A 59 -3.85 3.50 -7.94
CA ILE A 59 -2.47 3.97 -7.97
C ILE A 59 -1.65 3.12 -7.00
N GLY A 60 -0.50 2.63 -7.48
CA GLY A 60 0.49 1.97 -6.66
C GLY A 60 1.87 2.50 -6.96
N SER A 61 2.87 2.05 -6.23
CA SER A 61 4.26 2.45 -6.43
C SER A 61 5.10 1.24 -6.83
N LEU A 62 5.95 1.43 -7.84
CA LEU A 62 7.02 0.48 -8.15
C LEU A 62 8.31 1.03 -7.55
N CYS A 63 8.94 0.26 -6.68
CA CYS A 63 10.07 0.72 -5.88
C CYS A 63 11.26 -0.25 -5.96
N GLN A 64 12.44 0.30 -5.78
CA GLN A 64 13.69 -0.42 -5.56
C GLN A 64 14.62 0.53 -4.82
N PRO A 65 15.22 0.15 -3.71
CA PRO A 65 15.04 -1.07 -2.93
C PRO A 65 13.84 -1.02 -1.98
N LEU A 66 13.79 -1.93 -0.99
CA LEU A 66 12.71 -1.97 -0.01
C LEU A 66 12.55 -0.65 0.76
N GLU A 67 13.63 0.03 1.05
CA GLU A 67 13.61 1.32 1.74
C GLU A 67 12.79 2.35 0.98
N GLU A 68 12.87 2.37 -0.35
CA GLU A 68 12.07 3.25 -1.18
C GLU A 68 10.57 2.92 -1.05
N ALA A 69 10.24 1.63 -0.96
CA ALA A 69 8.86 1.21 -0.73
C ALA A 69 8.34 1.74 0.62
N ARG A 70 9.17 1.66 1.66
CA ARG A 70 8.82 2.17 2.98
C ARG A 70 8.64 3.68 3.02
N GLU A 71 9.35 4.41 2.18
CA GLU A 71 9.18 5.87 2.06
C GLU A 71 7.80 6.26 1.52
N GLN A 72 7.11 5.36 0.85
CA GLN A 72 5.75 5.60 0.37
C GLN A 72 4.71 5.52 1.49
N ILE A 73 5.06 4.88 2.60
CA ILE A 73 4.14 4.68 3.73
C ILE A 73 4.09 5.95 4.58
N PRO A 74 2.89 6.43 4.97
CA PRO A 74 2.79 7.57 5.88
C PRO A 74 3.45 7.28 7.22
N GLN A 75 4.10 8.28 7.81
CA GLN A 75 4.82 8.11 9.08
C GLN A 75 3.91 7.71 10.25
N TYR A 76 2.63 8.04 10.18
CA TYR A 76 1.69 7.67 11.24
C TYR A 76 1.24 6.20 11.18
N ALA A 77 1.51 5.51 10.07
CA ALA A 77 1.05 4.13 9.89
C ALA A 77 1.79 3.18 10.82
N THR A 78 1.08 2.17 11.29
CA THR A 78 1.60 1.15 12.21
C THR A 78 1.91 -0.12 11.43
N TRP A 79 3.11 -0.64 11.63
CA TRP A 79 3.55 -1.90 11.03
C TRP A 79 2.80 -3.09 11.64
N MET A 80 2.45 -4.04 10.78
CA MET A 80 1.82 -5.29 11.18
C MET A 80 2.61 -6.48 10.64
N HIS A 81 2.66 -7.53 11.45
CA HIS A 81 3.28 -8.78 11.04
C HIS A 81 2.57 -9.39 9.83
N ARG A 82 3.35 -10.04 8.98
CA ARG A 82 2.81 -10.88 7.92
C ARG A 82 2.10 -12.08 8.55
N GLU A 83 0.89 -12.35 8.07
CA GLU A 83 0.13 -13.52 8.51
C GLU A 83 0.48 -14.74 7.65
N PRO A 84 0.41 -15.98 8.21
CA PRO A 84 0.75 -17.19 7.45
C PRO A 84 -0.08 -17.40 6.19
N ASN A 85 -1.32 -16.89 6.16
CA ASN A 85 -2.24 -17.03 5.03
C ASN A 85 -2.15 -15.88 4.01
N ASP A 86 -1.28 -14.91 4.25
CA ASP A 86 -1.04 -13.83 3.30
C ASP A 86 -0.40 -14.39 2.02
N ASP A 87 -0.62 -13.68 0.91
CA ASP A 87 0.10 -13.95 -0.33
C ASP A 87 1.61 -14.04 -0.03
N PRO A 88 2.31 -15.08 -0.51
CA PRO A 88 3.75 -15.24 -0.22
C PRO A 88 4.61 -14.05 -0.61
N SER A 89 4.17 -13.22 -1.57
CA SER A 89 4.91 -12.02 -1.98
C SER A 89 4.74 -10.83 -1.03
N ILE A 90 3.81 -10.89 -0.07
CA ILE A 90 3.65 -9.80 0.90
C ILE A 90 4.81 -9.81 1.88
N VAL A 91 5.51 -8.67 1.98
CA VAL A 91 6.61 -8.46 2.93
C VAL A 91 6.07 -7.91 4.23
N GLU A 92 5.23 -6.88 4.14
CA GLU A 92 4.71 -6.17 5.32
C GLU A 92 3.42 -5.44 4.98
N THR A 93 2.64 -5.15 6.01
CA THR A 93 1.40 -4.37 5.92
C THR A 93 1.44 -3.27 6.97
N TRP A 94 0.95 -2.09 6.62
CA TRP A 94 0.90 -0.93 7.49
C TRP A 94 -0.53 -0.38 7.55
N LEU A 95 -0.95 0.01 8.73
CA LEU A 95 -2.27 0.61 8.95
C LEU A 95 -2.20 2.05 9.44
#